data_944ba7a2c84480afeec2262ead09a1dc
#
_entry.id   944ba7a2c84480afeec2262ead09a1dc
#
_cell.length_a   1.000
_cell.length_b   1.000
_cell.length_c   1.000
_cell.angle_alpha   90.00
_cell.angle_beta   90.00
_cell.angle_gamma   90.00
#
_symmetry.space_group_name_H-M   'P 1'
#
loop_
_entity.id
_entity.type
_entity.pdbx_description
1 polymer ?
#
loop_
_entity_poly.entity_id
_entity_poly.type
_entity_poly.pdbx_seq_one_letter_code
_entity_poly.pdbx_strand_id
1 'polypeptide(L)'
;MLNVDKFLDYLSSELNRSQQTVESYRDDLKHFEKFAKDLSDSFSWETVDSDMVRDWMESMMDKGNSAATVSRRLSALKTFYRFALARRYVESDPVYSIKGPKKEKPLPQFVKESEMDELLDRQAWGDDYNNVRARTIIILFYETGMRLSELVNLDDKDVNFVTSEIKITGKGNKQRIVPFGDELKNTLLEFRRLRDASVEVKTPALVVSDKGTRMNPSKVQNIVRSNLSRVCSLKKKSPHVMRHSIATAKLN
;
A
#
# COMPACT_ATOMS: atom_id res chain seq x y z
N MET A 1 25.41 8.31 -22.08
CA MET A 1 24.01 8.23 -22.55
C MET A 1 23.14 7.96 -21.33
N LEU A 2 22.14 8.77 -21.15
CA LEU A 2 21.14 8.63 -20.08
C LEU A 2 20.30 7.37 -20.33
N ASN A 3 20.15 6.53 -19.28
CA ASN A 3 19.45 5.26 -19.37
C ASN A 3 18.62 5.06 -18.11
N VAL A 4 17.38 4.61 -18.28
CA VAL A 4 16.43 4.34 -17.20
C VAL A 4 16.97 3.25 -16.25
N ASP A 5 17.63 2.21 -16.77
CA ASP A 5 18.15 1.13 -15.95
C ASP A 5 19.21 1.61 -14.95
N LYS A 6 20.12 2.51 -15.37
CA LYS A 6 21.09 3.13 -14.44
C LYS A 6 20.42 3.91 -13.31
N PHE A 7 19.29 4.55 -13.61
CA PHE A 7 18.51 5.24 -12.58
C PHE A 7 17.82 4.26 -11.63
N LEU A 8 17.30 3.16 -12.14
CA LEU A 8 16.66 2.13 -11.32
C LEU A 8 17.70 1.43 -10.41
N ASP A 9 18.89 1.19 -10.92
CA ASP A 9 20.02 0.69 -10.13
C ASP A 9 20.43 1.69 -9.02
N TYR A 10 20.47 2.97 -9.33
CA TYR A 10 20.71 4.03 -8.34
C TYR A 10 19.62 4.03 -7.25
N LEU A 11 18.34 3.87 -7.62
CA LEU A 11 17.25 3.79 -6.65
C LEU A 11 17.39 2.60 -5.71
N SER A 12 17.80 1.45 -6.23
CA SER A 12 17.94 0.21 -5.46
C SER A 12 19.21 0.17 -4.62
N SER A 13 20.37 0.47 -5.22
CA SER A 13 21.68 0.29 -4.60
C SER A 13 22.10 1.48 -3.73
N GLU A 14 21.92 2.71 -4.21
CA GLU A 14 22.37 3.90 -3.48
C GLU A 14 21.29 4.46 -2.55
N LEU A 15 20.01 4.48 -2.99
CA LEU A 15 18.91 5.02 -2.19
C LEU A 15 18.14 3.96 -1.39
N ASN A 16 18.51 2.68 -1.49
CA ASN A 16 17.87 1.56 -0.80
C ASN A 16 16.32 1.61 -0.89
N ARG A 17 15.80 1.96 -2.09
CA ARG A 17 14.34 2.00 -2.30
C ARG A 17 13.80 0.58 -2.39
N SER A 18 12.57 0.37 -1.88
CA SER A 18 11.91 -0.92 -1.99
C SER A 18 11.72 -1.32 -3.47
N GLN A 19 11.78 -2.61 -3.75
CA GLN A 19 11.56 -3.15 -5.10
C GLN A 19 10.26 -2.63 -5.72
N GLN A 20 9.18 -2.55 -4.94
CA GLN A 20 7.90 -2.01 -5.41
C GLN A 20 8.00 -0.53 -5.82
N THR A 21 8.85 0.26 -5.13
CA THR A 21 9.11 1.66 -5.53
C THR A 21 9.86 1.72 -6.84
N VAL A 22 10.88 0.88 -7.00
CA VAL A 22 11.68 0.80 -8.24
C VAL A 22 10.81 0.37 -9.42
N GLU A 23 9.98 -0.64 -9.24
CA GLU A 23 9.01 -1.09 -10.25
C GLU A 23 8.02 0.01 -10.63
N SER A 24 7.44 0.71 -9.65
CA SER A 24 6.53 1.83 -9.91
C SER A 24 7.20 2.95 -10.71
N TYR A 25 8.46 3.26 -10.43
CA TYR A 25 9.20 4.27 -11.19
C TYR A 25 9.53 3.79 -12.60
N ARG A 26 9.89 2.51 -12.75
CA ARG A 26 10.07 1.90 -14.08
C ARG A 26 8.81 2.03 -14.95
N ASP A 27 7.67 1.69 -14.39
CA ASP A 27 6.40 1.75 -15.11
C ASP A 27 6.01 3.20 -15.48
N ASP A 28 6.25 4.14 -14.56
CA ASP A 28 5.98 5.55 -14.79
C ASP A 28 6.87 6.14 -15.91
N LEU A 29 8.17 5.80 -15.90
CA LEU A 29 9.11 6.24 -16.94
C LEU A 29 8.82 5.58 -18.28
N LYS A 30 8.49 4.28 -18.31
CA LYS A 30 8.05 3.60 -19.53
C LYS A 30 6.80 4.25 -20.13
N HIS A 31 5.87 4.69 -19.28
CA HIS A 31 4.66 5.36 -19.74
C HIS A 31 5.00 6.71 -20.41
N PHE A 32 5.95 7.47 -19.86
CA PHE A 32 6.44 8.70 -20.50
C PHE A 32 7.19 8.40 -21.78
N GLU A 33 8.13 7.45 -21.77
CA GLU A 33 8.91 7.05 -22.92
C GLU A 33 8.04 6.63 -24.11
N LYS A 34 6.98 5.86 -23.84
CA LYS A 34 6.01 5.47 -24.85
C LYS A 34 5.34 6.69 -25.48
N PHE A 35 4.84 7.62 -24.64
CA PHE A 35 4.21 8.85 -25.12
C PHE A 35 5.17 9.67 -25.97
N ALA A 36 6.42 9.85 -25.53
CA ALA A 36 7.42 10.63 -26.21
C ALA A 36 7.84 10.01 -27.56
N LYS A 37 7.95 8.69 -27.65
CA LYS A 37 8.19 7.95 -28.89
C LYS A 37 7.01 8.03 -29.87
N ASP A 38 5.78 8.01 -29.37
CA ASP A 38 4.58 8.20 -30.20
C ASP A 38 4.52 9.63 -30.78
N LEU A 39 5.16 10.61 -30.12
CA LEU A 39 5.22 12.00 -30.55
C LEU A 39 6.40 12.28 -31.50
N SER A 40 7.55 11.60 -31.33
CA SER A 40 8.77 11.82 -32.13
C SER A 40 9.58 10.53 -32.29
N ASP A 41 9.82 10.16 -33.55
CA ASP A 41 10.64 8.98 -33.89
C ASP A 41 12.11 9.15 -33.45
N SER A 42 12.58 10.39 -33.24
CA SER A 42 13.94 10.71 -32.79
C SER A 42 14.05 10.94 -31.30
N PHE A 43 13.12 10.40 -30.52
CA PHE A 43 13.12 10.55 -29.05
C PHE A 43 14.44 10.14 -28.40
N SER A 44 14.97 10.99 -27.56
CA SER A 44 15.99 10.67 -26.57
C SER A 44 15.67 11.37 -25.24
N TRP A 45 16.14 10.80 -24.14
CA TRP A 45 15.93 11.40 -22.81
C TRP A 45 16.63 12.76 -22.67
N GLU A 46 17.66 12.99 -23.44
CA GLU A 46 18.46 14.24 -23.46
C GLU A 46 17.74 15.37 -24.20
N THR A 47 16.80 15.05 -25.10
CA THR A 47 16.08 16.04 -25.95
C THR A 47 14.71 16.41 -25.40
N VAL A 48 14.31 15.84 -24.26
CA VAL A 48 13.04 16.16 -23.61
C VAL A 48 13.05 17.62 -23.14
N ASP A 49 12.00 18.36 -23.48
CA ASP A 49 11.74 19.70 -23.01
C ASP A 49 10.51 19.81 -22.09
N SER A 50 10.26 21.00 -21.60
CA SER A 50 9.14 21.25 -20.70
C SER A 50 7.77 21.15 -21.38
N ASP A 51 7.70 21.40 -22.69
CA ASP A 51 6.44 21.37 -23.42
C ASP A 51 6.00 19.93 -23.67
N MET A 52 6.92 19.05 -24.08
CA MET A 52 6.64 17.61 -24.18
C MET A 52 6.11 17.03 -22.85
N VAL A 53 6.64 17.49 -21.71
CA VAL A 53 6.15 17.03 -20.40
C VAL A 53 4.76 17.57 -20.09
N ARG A 54 4.44 18.81 -20.48
CA ARG A 54 3.08 19.37 -20.34
C ARG A 54 2.08 18.62 -21.21
N ASP A 55 2.42 18.37 -22.48
CA ASP A 55 1.59 17.61 -23.40
C ASP A 55 1.31 16.19 -22.88
N TRP A 56 2.34 15.54 -22.29
CA TRP A 56 2.14 14.26 -21.63
C TRP A 56 1.16 14.32 -20.45
N MET A 57 1.27 15.37 -19.62
CA MET A 57 0.37 15.55 -18.50
C MET A 57 -1.07 15.79 -18.96
N GLU A 58 -1.27 16.62 -19.99
CA GLU A 58 -2.56 16.91 -20.60
C GLU A 58 -3.16 15.63 -21.19
N SER A 59 -2.40 14.90 -22.02
CA SER A 59 -2.81 13.59 -22.56
C SER A 59 -3.26 12.59 -21.49
N MET A 60 -2.64 12.61 -20.31
CA MET A 60 -3.09 11.77 -19.20
C MET A 60 -4.42 12.25 -18.59
N MET A 61 -4.61 13.56 -18.47
CA MET A 61 -5.86 14.12 -17.93
C MET A 61 -7.02 13.84 -18.90
N ASP A 62 -6.81 14.01 -20.21
CA ASP A 62 -7.80 13.72 -21.26
C ASP A 62 -8.22 12.25 -21.29
N LYS A 63 -7.29 11.35 -20.97
CA LYS A 63 -7.57 9.91 -20.80
C LYS A 63 -8.25 9.58 -19.45
N GLY A 64 -8.66 10.60 -18.67
CA GLY A 64 -9.39 10.43 -17.42
C GLY A 64 -8.53 10.04 -16.23
N ASN A 65 -7.19 10.18 -16.29
CA ASN A 65 -6.35 9.93 -15.12
C ASN A 65 -6.59 10.99 -14.03
N SER A 66 -6.61 10.56 -12.79
CA SER A 66 -6.77 11.49 -11.66
C SER A 66 -5.55 12.40 -11.49
N ALA A 67 -5.76 13.63 -10.99
CA ALA A 67 -4.68 14.56 -10.62
C ALA A 67 -3.62 13.93 -9.71
N ALA A 68 -4.01 12.99 -8.85
CA ALA A 68 -3.09 12.26 -7.99
C ALA A 68 -2.18 11.32 -8.81
N THR A 69 -2.72 10.62 -9.82
CA THR A 69 -1.96 9.74 -10.72
C THR A 69 -0.97 10.54 -11.54
N VAL A 70 -1.42 11.63 -12.17
CA VAL A 70 -0.56 12.52 -12.97
C VAL A 70 0.58 13.09 -12.13
N SER A 71 0.26 13.62 -10.92
CA SER A 71 1.28 14.15 -10.02
C SER A 71 2.28 13.10 -9.53
N ARG A 72 1.85 11.85 -9.34
CA ARG A 72 2.73 10.74 -8.95
C ARG A 72 3.73 10.42 -10.07
N ARG A 73 3.23 10.29 -11.30
CA ARG A 73 4.05 10.05 -12.49
C ARG A 73 5.03 11.19 -12.76
N LEU A 74 4.57 12.43 -12.64
CA LEU A 74 5.44 13.60 -12.73
C LEU A 74 6.55 13.57 -11.67
N SER A 75 6.25 13.10 -10.46
CA SER A 75 7.26 12.97 -9.39
C SER A 75 8.34 11.93 -9.73
N ALA A 76 7.98 10.85 -10.43
CA ALA A 76 8.95 9.87 -10.91
C ALA A 76 9.88 10.51 -11.95
N LEU A 77 9.32 11.24 -12.93
CA LEU A 77 10.08 11.95 -13.96
C LEU A 77 11.00 13.01 -13.34
N LYS A 78 10.53 13.78 -12.36
CA LYS A 78 11.35 14.75 -11.61
C LYS A 78 12.54 14.08 -10.90
N THR A 79 12.31 12.92 -10.30
CA THR A 79 13.38 12.20 -9.62
C THR A 79 14.40 11.67 -10.61
N PHE A 80 13.97 11.22 -11.78
CA PHE A 80 14.82 10.78 -12.87
C PHE A 80 15.71 11.92 -13.41
N TYR A 81 15.13 13.09 -13.72
CA TYR A 81 15.91 14.22 -14.24
C TYR A 81 16.83 14.85 -13.18
N ARG A 82 16.43 14.82 -11.92
CA ARG A 82 17.34 15.21 -10.82
C ARG A 82 18.58 14.29 -10.75
N PHE A 83 18.38 12.98 -10.91
CA PHE A 83 19.49 12.02 -11.04
C PHE A 83 20.33 12.31 -12.28
N ALA A 84 19.68 12.52 -13.44
CA ALA A 84 20.36 12.80 -14.69
C ALA A 84 21.23 14.07 -14.62
N LEU A 85 20.70 15.15 -14.03
CA LEU A 85 21.42 16.40 -13.83
C LEU A 85 22.59 16.22 -12.85
N ALA A 86 22.39 15.54 -11.72
CA ALA A 86 23.44 15.29 -10.74
C ALA A 86 24.61 14.45 -11.30
N ARG A 87 24.31 13.55 -12.25
CA ARG A 87 25.32 12.71 -12.94
C ARG A 87 25.82 13.34 -14.24
N ARG A 88 25.41 14.58 -14.55
CA ARG A 88 25.79 15.33 -15.76
C ARG A 88 25.45 14.61 -17.06
N TYR A 89 24.36 13.85 -17.08
CA TYR A 89 23.80 13.25 -18.29
C TYR A 89 23.02 14.28 -19.13
N VAL A 90 22.47 15.31 -18.46
CA VAL A 90 21.77 16.46 -19.06
C VAL A 90 22.34 17.75 -18.48
N GLU A 91 22.23 18.86 -19.22
CA GLU A 91 22.70 20.18 -18.79
C GLU A 91 21.63 20.93 -17.98
N SER A 92 20.36 20.59 -18.16
CA SER A 92 19.23 21.20 -17.46
C SER A 92 18.16 20.19 -17.12
N ASP A 93 17.32 20.51 -16.13
CA ASP A 93 16.17 19.68 -15.72
C ASP A 93 14.89 20.24 -16.37
N PRO A 94 14.34 19.59 -17.40
CA PRO A 94 13.15 20.07 -18.12
C PRO A 94 11.87 20.01 -17.26
N VAL A 95 11.92 19.33 -16.11
CA VAL A 95 10.75 19.08 -15.23
C VAL A 95 10.78 19.97 -13.99
N TYR A 96 11.86 20.69 -13.76
CA TYR A 96 12.09 21.46 -12.51
C TYR A 96 10.92 22.40 -12.18
N SER A 97 10.53 23.24 -13.13
CA SER A 97 9.50 24.28 -12.95
C SER A 97 8.06 23.75 -13.08
N ILE A 98 7.87 22.54 -13.59
CA ILE A 98 6.53 22.01 -13.89
C ILE A 98 5.81 21.68 -12.58
N LYS A 99 4.61 22.23 -12.42
CA LYS A 99 3.72 21.92 -11.27
C LYS A 99 2.71 20.87 -11.70
N GLY A 100 2.50 19.87 -10.83
CA GLY A 100 1.42 18.90 -11.04
C GLY A 100 0.03 19.54 -10.91
N PRO A 101 -1.02 18.89 -11.45
CA PRO A 101 -2.38 19.36 -11.34
C PRO A 101 -2.82 19.49 -9.88
N LYS A 102 -3.72 20.45 -9.63
CA LYS A 102 -4.27 20.67 -8.29
C LYS A 102 -5.02 19.42 -7.80
N LYS A 103 -4.63 18.92 -6.65
CA LYS A 103 -5.27 17.74 -6.04
C LYS A 103 -6.43 18.20 -5.17
N GLU A 104 -7.57 17.58 -5.35
CA GLU A 104 -8.62 17.67 -4.36
C GLU A 104 -8.17 16.97 -3.07
N LYS A 105 -8.47 17.58 -1.94
CA LYS A 105 -8.27 17.00 -0.61
C LYS A 105 -9.63 16.53 -0.09
N PRO A 106 -10.05 15.29 -0.40
CA PRO A 106 -11.30 14.80 0.16
C PRO A 106 -11.20 14.75 1.68
N LEU A 107 -12.32 15.00 2.35
CA LEU A 107 -12.40 14.85 3.80
C LEU A 107 -12.03 13.42 4.20
N PRO A 108 -11.30 13.25 5.31
CA PRO A 108 -11.02 11.94 5.85
C PRO A 108 -12.32 11.15 6.07
N GLN A 109 -12.35 9.93 5.57
CA GLN A 109 -13.45 9.00 5.82
C GLN A 109 -13.04 8.04 6.92
N PHE A 110 -13.94 7.78 7.86
CA PHE A 110 -13.75 6.82 8.94
C PHE A 110 -15.01 5.98 9.11
N VAL A 111 -14.84 4.78 9.61
CA VAL A 111 -15.94 3.89 10.01
C VAL A 111 -16.41 4.36 11.39
N LYS A 112 -17.70 4.49 11.58
CA LYS A 112 -18.26 4.87 12.88
C LYS A 112 -18.04 3.75 13.90
N GLU A 113 -17.98 4.09 15.17
CA GLU A 113 -17.81 3.13 16.26
C GLU A 113 -18.91 2.08 16.25
N SER A 114 -20.19 2.49 16.14
CA SER A 114 -21.32 1.58 16.05
C SER A 114 -21.26 0.64 14.85
N GLU A 115 -20.75 1.08 13.69
CA GLU A 115 -20.53 0.23 12.52
C GLU A 115 -19.40 -0.77 12.76
N MET A 116 -18.39 -0.39 13.55
CA MET A 116 -17.33 -1.32 13.94
C MET A 116 -17.81 -2.33 14.98
N ASP A 117 -18.61 -1.92 15.96
CA ASP A 117 -19.19 -2.82 16.96
C ASP A 117 -20.07 -3.88 16.30
N GLU A 118 -20.92 -3.47 15.33
CA GLU A 118 -21.71 -4.40 14.53
C GLU A 118 -20.82 -5.37 13.73
N LEU A 119 -19.75 -4.88 13.14
CA LEU A 119 -18.82 -5.71 12.37
C LEU A 119 -18.03 -6.68 13.24
N LEU A 120 -17.68 -6.30 14.48
CA LEU A 120 -16.87 -7.10 15.37
C LEU A 120 -17.71 -8.09 16.21
N ASP A 121 -19.03 -7.92 16.26
CA ASP A 121 -19.91 -8.84 16.95
C ASP A 121 -19.64 -10.28 16.49
N ARG A 122 -19.29 -11.16 17.44
CA ARG A 122 -18.97 -12.58 17.17
C ARG A 122 -20.14 -13.30 16.49
N GLN A 123 -21.38 -12.92 16.81
CA GLN A 123 -22.58 -13.54 16.29
C GLN A 123 -22.79 -13.23 14.79
N ALA A 124 -22.20 -12.17 14.28
CA ALA A 124 -22.27 -11.80 12.85
C ALA A 124 -21.36 -12.67 11.95
N TRP A 125 -20.59 -13.63 12.52
CA TRP A 125 -19.61 -14.42 11.81
C TRP A 125 -19.88 -15.92 11.95
N GLY A 126 -19.62 -16.66 10.86
CA GLY A 126 -19.58 -18.14 10.91
C GLY A 126 -18.34 -18.69 11.59
N ASP A 127 -18.38 -19.99 11.93
CA ASP A 127 -17.31 -20.68 12.66
C ASP A 127 -16.31 -21.37 11.72
N ASP A 128 -16.50 -21.26 10.40
CA ASP A 128 -15.55 -21.82 9.43
C ASP A 128 -14.26 -20.98 9.34
N TYR A 129 -13.21 -21.61 8.82
CA TYR A 129 -11.89 -21.00 8.73
C TYR A 129 -11.89 -19.65 8.00
N ASN A 130 -12.66 -19.48 6.93
CA ASN A 130 -12.68 -18.24 6.15
C ASN A 130 -13.30 -17.09 6.94
N ASN A 131 -14.39 -17.35 7.66
CA ASN A 131 -15.05 -16.36 8.50
C ASN A 131 -14.17 -15.96 9.69
N VAL A 132 -13.62 -16.94 10.40
CA VAL A 132 -12.72 -16.68 11.54
C VAL A 132 -11.47 -15.93 11.09
N ARG A 133 -10.86 -16.30 9.96
CA ARG A 133 -9.72 -15.58 9.36
C ARG A 133 -10.09 -14.14 9.02
N ALA A 134 -11.24 -13.93 8.38
CA ALA A 134 -11.66 -12.58 8.00
C ALA A 134 -11.91 -11.70 9.21
N ARG A 135 -12.58 -12.21 10.25
CA ARG A 135 -12.79 -11.51 11.52
C ARG A 135 -11.46 -11.17 12.19
N THR A 136 -10.53 -12.13 12.25
CA THR A 136 -9.19 -11.91 12.84
C THR A 136 -8.42 -10.81 12.11
N ILE A 137 -8.46 -10.79 10.79
CA ILE A 137 -7.82 -9.72 9.98
C ILE A 137 -8.40 -8.34 10.34
N ILE A 138 -9.71 -8.24 10.49
CA ILE A 138 -10.40 -6.99 10.80
C ILE A 138 -10.05 -6.52 12.21
N ILE A 139 -10.12 -7.40 13.21
CA ILE A 139 -9.73 -7.06 14.59
C ILE A 139 -8.26 -6.64 14.67
N LEU A 140 -7.35 -7.35 14.00
CA LEU A 140 -5.94 -6.97 13.94
C LEU A 140 -5.74 -5.56 13.39
N PHE A 141 -6.42 -5.19 12.30
CA PHE A 141 -6.35 -3.82 11.79
C PHE A 141 -6.94 -2.82 12.78
N TYR A 142 -8.09 -3.14 13.36
CA TYR A 142 -8.81 -2.24 14.26
C TYR A 142 -8.09 -2.01 15.59
N GLU A 143 -7.55 -3.03 16.24
CA GLU A 143 -6.88 -2.86 17.53
C GLU A 143 -5.45 -2.33 17.40
N THR A 144 -4.69 -2.77 16.40
CA THR A 144 -3.26 -2.46 16.31
C THR A 144 -2.95 -1.28 15.39
N GLY A 145 -3.88 -0.88 14.54
CA GLY A 145 -3.66 0.16 13.53
C GLY A 145 -2.51 -0.17 12.57
N MET A 146 -2.19 -1.45 12.35
CA MET A 146 -1.11 -1.84 11.43
C MET A 146 -1.46 -1.54 9.98
N ARG A 147 -0.42 -1.45 9.14
CA ARG A 147 -0.59 -1.29 7.69
C ARG A 147 -0.85 -2.64 7.04
N LEU A 148 -1.44 -2.62 5.84
CA LEU A 148 -1.66 -3.84 5.06
C LEU A 148 -0.39 -4.68 4.88
N SER A 149 0.71 -4.06 4.49
CA SER A 149 1.99 -4.75 4.34
C SER A 149 2.55 -5.30 5.65
N GLU A 150 2.29 -4.64 6.77
CA GLU A 150 2.70 -5.10 8.09
C GLU A 150 1.92 -6.36 8.49
N LEU A 151 0.60 -6.40 8.25
CA LEU A 151 -0.22 -7.59 8.51
C LEU A 151 0.19 -8.76 7.61
N VAL A 152 0.37 -8.52 6.32
CA VAL A 152 0.78 -9.58 5.38
C VAL A 152 2.14 -10.18 5.77
N ASN A 153 3.06 -9.36 6.29
CA ASN A 153 4.40 -9.81 6.68
C ASN A 153 4.50 -10.26 8.15
N LEU A 154 3.40 -10.23 8.90
CA LEU A 154 3.38 -10.67 10.29
C LEU A 154 3.53 -12.20 10.36
N ASP A 155 4.46 -12.67 11.16
CA ASP A 155 4.72 -14.08 11.39
C ASP A 155 4.15 -14.54 12.75
N ASP A 156 3.95 -15.84 12.91
CA ASP A 156 3.50 -16.43 14.19
C ASP A 156 4.38 -16.07 15.38
N LYS A 157 5.71 -16.00 15.16
CA LYS A 157 6.70 -15.64 16.18
C LYS A 157 6.63 -14.18 16.65
N ASP A 158 5.97 -13.33 15.87
CA ASP A 158 5.84 -11.91 16.20
C ASP A 158 4.69 -11.65 17.21
N VAL A 159 3.88 -12.66 17.51
CA VAL A 159 2.80 -12.60 18.49
C VAL A 159 3.23 -13.28 19.78
N ASN A 160 3.36 -12.52 20.85
CA ASN A 160 3.66 -13.03 22.18
C ASN A 160 2.38 -13.08 23.02
N PHE A 161 1.88 -14.29 23.27
CA PHE A 161 0.65 -14.50 24.07
C PHE A 161 0.89 -14.40 25.58
N VAL A 162 2.14 -14.48 26.04
CA VAL A 162 2.48 -14.33 27.47
C VAL A 162 2.42 -12.87 27.89
N THR A 163 3.07 -12.00 27.09
CA THR A 163 3.08 -10.54 27.34
C THR A 163 1.90 -9.83 26.68
N SER A 164 1.09 -10.52 25.87
CA SER A 164 0.00 -9.94 25.07
C SER A 164 0.48 -8.80 24.18
N GLU A 165 1.54 -9.04 23.37
CA GLU A 165 2.19 -8.06 22.54
C GLU A 165 2.41 -8.58 21.11
N ILE A 166 2.29 -7.67 20.14
CA ILE A 166 2.63 -7.93 18.73
C ILE A 166 3.80 -7.06 18.33
N LYS A 167 4.86 -7.69 17.82
CA LYS A 167 6.02 -7.00 17.22
C LYS A 167 5.74 -6.73 15.74
N ILE A 168 5.55 -5.48 15.37
CA ILE A 168 5.23 -5.06 14.01
C ILE A 168 6.47 -4.45 13.36
N THR A 169 6.88 -5.02 12.22
CA THR A 169 7.98 -4.50 11.41
C THR A 169 7.45 -3.67 10.25
N GLY A 170 7.78 -2.40 10.18
CA GLY A 170 7.33 -1.43 9.18
C GLY A 170 8.39 -1.05 8.16
N LYS A 171 8.13 0.04 7.41
CA LYS A 171 9.02 0.57 6.38
C LYS A 171 10.42 0.89 6.95
N GLY A 172 11.46 0.47 6.24
CA GLY A 172 12.85 0.67 6.65
C GLY A 172 13.25 -0.23 7.83
N ASN A 173 12.61 -1.37 7.98
CA ASN A 173 12.84 -2.35 9.06
C ASN A 173 12.63 -1.77 10.48
N LYS A 174 11.89 -0.67 10.59
CA LYS A 174 11.56 -0.08 11.90
C LYS A 174 10.53 -0.96 12.60
N GLN A 175 10.85 -1.35 13.82
CA GLN A 175 9.98 -2.20 14.65
C GLN A 175 9.25 -1.37 15.70
N ARG A 176 8.03 -1.79 16.01
CA ARG A 176 7.28 -1.32 17.17
C ARG A 176 6.54 -2.48 17.84
N ILE A 177 6.36 -2.38 19.13
CA ILE A 177 5.56 -3.32 19.91
C ILE A 177 4.19 -2.68 20.15
N VAL A 178 3.14 -3.46 19.96
CA VAL A 178 1.76 -3.03 20.18
C VAL A 178 1.13 -4.02 21.15
N PRO A 179 0.71 -3.57 22.34
CA PRO A 179 -0.04 -4.41 23.28
C PRO A 179 -1.45 -4.67 22.71
N PHE A 180 -2.04 -5.79 23.08
CA PHE A 180 -3.40 -6.16 22.73
C PHE A 180 -4.19 -6.71 23.92
N GLY A 181 -5.52 -6.53 23.86
CA GLY A 181 -6.44 -6.97 24.91
C GLY A 181 -6.84 -8.46 24.79
N ASP A 182 -7.61 -8.90 25.78
CA ASP A 182 -8.07 -10.30 25.87
C ASP A 182 -8.96 -10.71 24.70
N GLU A 183 -9.72 -9.79 24.12
CA GLU A 183 -10.57 -10.09 22.95
C GLU A 183 -9.70 -10.50 21.75
N LEU A 184 -8.68 -9.72 21.41
CA LEU A 184 -7.77 -10.08 20.33
C LEU A 184 -6.96 -11.34 20.67
N LYS A 185 -6.56 -11.52 21.94
CA LYS A 185 -5.88 -12.72 22.40
C LYS A 185 -6.69 -13.97 22.12
N ASN A 186 -7.94 -13.99 22.56
CA ASN A 186 -8.85 -15.12 22.38
C ASN A 186 -9.12 -15.39 20.89
N THR A 187 -9.36 -14.33 20.11
CA THR A 187 -9.55 -14.41 18.67
C THR A 187 -8.33 -15.02 17.95
N LEU A 188 -7.13 -14.61 18.33
CA LEU A 188 -5.89 -15.13 17.73
C LEU A 188 -5.64 -16.60 18.11
N LEU A 189 -5.96 -17.00 19.35
CA LEU A 189 -5.84 -18.40 19.78
C LEU A 189 -6.84 -19.30 19.04
N GLU A 190 -8.10 -18.87 18.92
CA GLU A 190 -9.15 -19.56 18.16
C GLU A 190 -8.73 -19.69 16.69
N PHE A 191 -8.30 -18.57 16.09
CA PHE A 191 -7.85 -18.52 14.70
C PHE A 191 -6.69 -19.50 14.44
N ARG A 192 -5.64 -19.49 15.28
CA ARG A 192 -4.49 -20.41 15.10
C ARG A 192 -4.91 -21.85 15.17
N ARG A 193 -5.74 -22.20 16.19
CA ARG A 193 -6.25 -23.57 16.34
C ARG A 193 -7.01 -24.02 15.09
N LEU A 194 -7.90 -23.18 14.59
CA LEU A 194 -8.73 -23.50 13.43
C LEU A 194 -7.89 -23.52 12.13
N ARG A 195 -6.95 -22.59 11.96
CA ARG A 195 -6.01 -22.56 10.86
C ARG A 195 -5.22 -23.86 10.76
N ASP A 196 -4.59 -24.26 11.87
CA ASP A 196 -3.70 -25.40 11.92
C ASP A 196 -4.46 -26.75 11.74
N ALA A 197 -5.76 -26.76 12.06
CA ALA A 197 -6.65 -27.90 11.82
C ALA A 197 -7.20 -27.94 10.37
N SER A 198 -7.31 -26.79 9.70
CA SER A 198 -7.98 -26.66 8.39
C SER A 198 -7.02 -26.60 7.20
N VAL A 199 -5.77 -26.18 7.43
CA VAL A 199 -4.82 -25.87 6.36
C VAL A 199 -3.43 -26.38 6.70
N GLU A 200 -2.77 -27.03 5.75
CA GLU A 200 -1.34 -27.35 5.84
C GLU A 200 -0.52 -26.05 5.71
N VAL A 201 -0.03 -25.53 6.83
CA VAL A 201 0.71 -24.26 6.86
C VAL A 201 2.13 -24.45 6.31
N LYS A 202 2.48 -23.74 5.23
CA LYS A 202 3.74 -23.85 4.48
C LYS A 202 4.66 -22.62 4.64
N THR A 203 4.36 -21.74 5.57
CA THR A 203 5.05 -20.46 5.75
C THR A 203 4.98 -20.05 7.23
N PRO A 204 5.94 -19.26 7.74
CA PRO A 204 5.87 -18.74 9.10
C PRO A 204 4.78 -17.68 9.30
N ALA A 205 4.07 -17.25 8.25
CA ALA A 205 3.08 -16.19 8.31
C ALA A 205 1.93 -16.52 9.28
N LEU A 206 1.54 -15.56 10.09
CA LEU A 206 0.36 -15.67 10.96
C LEU A 206 -0.91 -15.91 10.13
N VAL A 207 -1.11 -15.12 9.08
CA VAL A 207 -2.31 -15.22 8.23
C VAL A 207 -1.96 -15.88 6.89
N VAL A 208 -2.58 -17.02 6.63
CA VAL A 208 -2.33 -17.82 5.43
C VAL A 208 -3.57 -17.94 4.54
N SER A 209 -3.32 -18.23 3.27
CA SER A 209 -4.36 -18.56 2.29
C SER A 209 -4.87 -20.00 2.51
N ASP A 210 -5.91 -20.38 1.78
CA ASP A 210 -6.45 -21.75 1.80
C ASP A 210 -5.43 -22.80 1.29
N LYS A 211 -4.34 -22.35 0.64
CA LYS A 211 -3.22 -23.19 0.18
C LYS A 211 -2.07 -23.25 1.19
N GLY A 212 -2.21 -22.68 2.38
CA GLY A 212 -1.18 -22.63 3.41
C GLY A 212 -0.03 -21.65 3.14
N THR A 213 -0.13 -20.82 2.12
CA THR A 213 0.87 -19.80 1.78
C THR A 213 0.51 -18.45 2.35
N ARG A 214 1.50 -17.56 2.54
CA ARG A 214 1.28 -16.17 2.98
C ARG A 214 0.19 -15.50 2.15
N MET A 215 -0.70 -14.75 2.81
CA MET A 215 -1.78 -14.04 2.13
C MET A 215 -1.25 -12.98 1.16
N ASN A 216 -1.87 -12.90 -0.01
CA ASN A 216 -1.63 -11.81 -0.96
C ASN A 216 -2.31 -10.51 -0.47
N PRO A 217 -1.63 -9.33 -0.55
CA PRO A 217 -2.21 -8.05 -0.16
C PRO A 217 -3.58 -7.76 -0.76
N SER A 218 -3.78 -8.10 -2.05
CA SER A 218 -5.08 -7.88 -2.72
C SER A 218 -6.21 -8.73 -2.13
N LYS A 219 -5.91 -9.98 -1.70
CA LYS A 219 -6.91 -10.83 -1.01
C LYS A 219 -7.30 -10.24 0.33
N VAL A 220 -6.33 -9.76 1.12
CA VAL A 220 -6.59 -9.08 2.40
C VAL A 220 -7.43 -7.82 2.19
N GLN A 221 -7.11 -7.00 1.18
CA GLN A 221 -7.92 -5.83 0.83
C GLN A 221 -9.34 -6.19 0.45
N ASN A 222 -9.54 -7.27 -0.31
CA ASN A 222 -10.86 -7.75 -0.70
C ASN A 222 -11.67 -8.21 0.51
N ILE A 223 -11.06 -8.94 1.46
CA ILE A 223 -11.70 -9.35 2.71
C ILE A 223 -12.17 -8.11 3.48
N VAL A 224 -11.30 -7.13 3.70
CA VAL A 224 -11.67 -5.90 4.40
C VAL A 224 -12.78 -5.15 3.66
N ARG A 225 -12.67 -4.99 2.34
CA ARG A 225 -13.67 -4.28 1.54
C ARG A 225 -15.03 -4.96 1.59
N SER A 226 -15.08 -6.27 1.41
CA SER A 226 -16.32 -7.05 1.43
C SER A 226 -17.01 -6.93 2.78
N ASN A 227 -16.28 -7.09 3.88
CA ASN A 227 -16.85 -7.06 5.21
C ASN A 227 -17.27 -5.64 5.64
N LEU A 228 -16.47 -4.60 5.38
CA LEU A 228 -16.89 -3.21 5.60
C LEU A 228 -18.14 -2.84 4.79
N SER A 229 -18.38 -3.49 3.64
CA SER A 229 -19.56 -3.24 2.83
C SER A 229 -20.86 -3.75 3.46
N ARG A 230 -20.77 -4.61 4.48
CA ARG A 230 -21.92 -5.11 5.23
C ARG A 230 -22.48 -4.07 6.19
N VAL A 231 -21.61 -3.21 6.74
CA VAL A 231 -21.96 -2.30 7.85
C VAL A 231 -21.86 -0.82 7.49
N CYS A 232 -21.13 -0.43 6.45
CA CYS A 232 -20.97 0.98 6.09
C CYS A 232 -21.12 1.26 4.59
N SER A 233 -21.56 2.48 4.26
CA SER A 233 -21.76 2.98 2.88
C SER A 233 -20.57 3.80 2.34
N LEU A 234 -19.42 3.79 2.99
CA LEU A 234 -18.25 4.56 2.60
C LEU A 234 -17.82 4.27 1.15
N LYS A 235 -17.43 5.29 0.40
CA LYS A 235 -16.90 5.13 -0.97
C LYS A 235 -15.59 4.35 -1.01
N LYS A 236 -14.72 4.58 -0.02
CA LYS A 236 -13.45 3.86 0.13
C LYS A 236 -13.51 2.95 1.35
N LYS A 237 -13.37 1.66 1.14
CA LYS A 237 -13.39 0.61 2.16
C LYS A 237 -12.05 -0.11 2.11
N SER A 238 -11.15 0.24 3.01
CA SER A 238 -9.77 -0.27 2.98
C SER A 238 -9.17 -0.31 4.39
N PRO A 239 -8.08 -1.07 4.60
CA PRO A 239 -7.34 -1.06 5.86
C PRO A 239 -6.91 0.34 6.34
N HIS A 240 -6.66 1.26 5.41
CA HIS A 240 -6.34 2.64 5.76
C HIS A 240 -7.49 3.38 6.44
N VAL A 241 -8.72 3.16 5.99
CA VAL A 241 -9.91 3.78 6.60
C VAL A 241 -10.08 3.28 8.03
N MET A 242 -9.93 1.97 8.27
CA MET A 242 -9.97 1.40 9.62
C MET A 242 -8.91 1.99 10.55
N ARG A 243 -7.67 2.15 10.05
CA ARG A 243 -6.59 2.77 10.82
C ARG A 243 -6.90 4.23 11.20
N HIS A 244 -7.55 5.00 10.33
CA HIS A 244 -7.99 6.37 10.63
C HIS A 244 -9.08 6.39 11.71
N SER A 245 -10.00 5.42 11.68
CA SER A 245 -11.06 5.30 12.70
C SER A 245 -10.51 5.13 14.10
N ILE A 246 -9.47 4.29 14.29
CA ILE A 246 -8.79 4.13 15.59
C ILE A 246 -8.13 5.43 16.05
N ALA A 247 -7.44 6.13 15.15
CA ALA A 247 -6.77 7.37 15.50
C ALA A 247 -7.77 8.43 16.00
N THR A 248 -8.97 8.43 15.44
CA THR A 248 -10.05 9.34 15.85
C THR A 248 -10.71 8.90 17.15
N ALA A 249 -10.96 7.60 17.35
CA ALA A 249 -11.58 7.07 18.57
C ALA A 249 -10.69 7.19 19.82
N LYS A 250 -9.37 7.19 19.66
CA LYS A 250 -8.41 7.34 20.78
C LYS A 250 -8.08 8.81 21.13
N LEU A 251 -8.57 9.77 20.35
CA LEU A 251 -8.37 11.21 20.57
C LEU A 251 -9.60 11.88 21.18
N ASN A 252 -10.73 11.19 21.27
CA ASN A 252 -11.94 11.58 22.00
C ASN A 252 -12.02 10.83 23.33
#